data_f9959d345ce1de8bfba799ce63a69788
#
_entry.id   f9959d345ce1de8bfba799ce63a69788
#
_cell.length_a   1.000
_cell.length_b   1.000
_cell.length_c   1.000
_cell.angle_alpha   90.00
_cell.angle_beta   90.00
_cell.angle_gamma   90.00
#
_symmetry.space_group_name_H-M   'P 1'
#
loop_
_entity.id
_entity.type
_entity.pdbx_description
1 polymer ?
#
loop_
_entity_poly.entity_id
_entity_poly.type
_entity_poly.pdbx_seq_one_letter_code
_entity_poly.pdbx_strand_id
1 'polypeptide(L)'
;LAAARNRLAANKRLAEEEKKRITERVYRVLPRVQEIDRQLALSVIEAAAAALDGGADPEKAVRSISLKNLSLQAERAELMVQAGYAPELLDYKPLCTRCGDTGFVNAKPCSCLLELYSQEQKKELSALLRLGKESFDSFSLDWYGEPGDPAREHMEIVYEICLEYARKFGDKSDNLFLNGGPGLGKTF
;
A
#
# COMPACT_ATOMS: atom_id res chain seq x y z
N LEU A 1 -11.68 -9.70 6.01
CA LEU A 1 -11.73 -8.80 4.83
C LEU A 1 -12.15 -7.37 5.20
N ALA A 2 -13.15 -7.19 6.09
CA ALA A 2 -13.57 -5.84 6.54
C ALA A 2 -12.41 -5.07 7.18
N ALA A 3 -11.64 -5.66 8.09
CA ALA A 3 -10.46 -5.04 8.71
C ALA A 3 -9.43 -4.58 7.68
N ALA A 4 -9.13 -5.41 6.68
CA ALA A 4 -8.20 -5.05 5.59
C ALA A 4 -8.71 -3.87 4.76
N ARG A 5 -10.01 -3.81 4.46
CA ARG A 5 -10.63 -2.65 3.77
C ARG A 5 -10.54 -1.38 4.61
N ASN A 6 -10.83 -1.47 5.89
CA ASN A 6 -10.73 -0.32 6.80
C ASN A 6 -9.30 0.20 6.89
N ARG A 7 -8.31 -0.71 6.92
CA ARG A 7 -6.90 -0.35 6.92
C ARG A 7 -6.46 0.31 5.61
N LEU A 8 -6.92 -0.22 4.47
CA LEU A 8 -6.67 0.41 3.17
C LEU A 8 -7.26 1.82 3.09
N ALA A 9 -8.51 1.99 3.53
CA ALA A 9 -9.17 3.30 3.59
C ALA A 9 -8.46 4.28 4.54
N ALA A 10 -7.97 3.79 5.69
CA ALA A 10 -7.19 4.60 6.63
C ALA A 10 -5.86 5.05 6.01
N ASN A 11 -5.14 4.16 5.34
CA ASN A 11 -3.89 4.48 4.65
C ASN A 11 -4.11 5.54 3.56
N LYS A 12 -5.17 5.39 2.76
CA LYS A 12 -5.55 6.37 1.73
C LYS A 12 -5.83 7.73 2.34
N ARG A 13 -6.62 7.78 3.43
CA ARG A 13 -6.94 9.04 4.12
C ARG A 13 -5.67 9.73 4.66
N LEU A 14 -4.74 8.98 5.25
CA LEU A 14 -3.47 9.54 5.71
C LEU A 14 -2.66 10.14 4.56
N ALA A 15 -2.61 9.47 3.40
CA ALA A 15 -1.94 10.00 2.21
C ALA A 15 -2.62 11.28 1.67
N GLU A 16 -3.95 11.33 1.69
CA GLU A 16 -4.72 12.51 1.31
C GLU A 16 -4.52 13.70 2.27
N GLU A 17 -4.47 13.43 3.58
CA GLU A 17 -4.18 14.43 4.61
C GLU A 17 -2.76 14.99 4.46
N GLU A 18 -1.77 14.13 4.19
CA GLU A 18 -0.39 14.56 3.95
C GLU A 18 -0.29 15.43 2.68
N LYS A 19 -0.91 14.98 1.59
CA LYS A 19 -1.02 15.77 0.36
C LYS A 19 -1.62 17.15 0.64
N LYS A 20 -2.72 17.21 1.40
CA LYS A 20 -3.38 18.47 1.77
C LYS A 20 -2.43 19.40 2.52
N ARG A 21 -1.67 18.88 3.51
CA ARG A 21 -0.68 19.66 4.25
C ARG A 21 0.42 20.23 3.35
N ILE A 22 0.93 19.41 2.41
CA ILE A 22 1.92 19.84 1.43
C ILE A 22 1.33 20.93 0.53
N THR A 23 0.13 20.73 0.02
CA THR A 23 -0.58 21.69 -0.85
C THR A 23 -0.78 23.03 -0.16
N GLU A 24 -1.26 23.03 1.08
CA GLU A 24 -1.44 24.25 1.87
C GLU A 24 -0.12 25.01 2.11
N ARG A 25 0.97 24.27 2.33
CA ARG A 25 2.31 24.86 2.47
C ARG A 25 2.77 25.52 1.17
N VAL A 26 2.64 24.83 0.04
CA VAL A 26 3.01 25.36 -1.29
C VAL A 26 2.16 26.59 -1.64
N TYR A 27 0.85 26.55 -1.44
CA TYR A 27 -0.03 27.67 -1.73
C TYR A 27 0.27 28.91 -0.89
N ARG A 28 0.74 28.74 0.34
CA ARG A 28 1.18 29.87 1.20
C ARG A 28 2.42 30.57 0.62
N VAL A 29 3.32 29.81 0.00
CA VAL A 29 4.55 30.34 -0.62
C VAL A 29 4.28 30.83 -2.05
N LEU A 30 3.40 30.15 -2.78
CA LEU A 30 3.09 30.38 -4.18
C LEU A 30 1.57 30.60 -4.39
N PRO A 31 1.02 31.77 -4.01
CA PRO A 31 -0.42 32.03 -4.14
C PRO A 31 -0.90 31.96 -5.61
N ARG A 32 -0.03 32.25 -6.58
CA ARG A 32 -0.37 32.17 -8.01
C ARG A 32 -0.64 30.71 -8.44
N VAL A 33 0.06 29.73 -7.87
CA VAL A 33 -0.19 28.30 -8.12
C VAL A 33 -1.58 27.90 -7.61
N GLN A 34 -2.00 28.40 -6.45
CA GLN A 34 -3.36 28.18 -5.94
C GLN A 34 -4.43 28.74 -6.89
N GLU A 35 -4.21 29.94 -7.42
CA GLU A 35 -5.15 30.56 -8.37
C GLU A 35 -5.22 29.78 -9.68
N ILE A 36 -4.07 29.28 -10.18
CA ILE A 36 -4.02 28.43 -11.37
C ILE A 36 -4.80 27.13 -11.14
N ASP A 37 -4.56 26.44 -10.02
CA ASP A 37 -5.25 25.20 -9.69
C ASP A 37 -6.76 25.41 -9.56
N ARG A 38 -7.20 26.56 -9.02
CA ARG A 38 -8.61 26.96 -8.99
C ARG A 38 -9.18 27.15 -10.39
N GLN A 39 -8.45 27.82 -11.28
CA GLN A 39 -8.89 28.04 -12.66
C GLN A 39 -8.97 26.73 -13.46
N LEU A 40 -8.00 25.83 -13.26
CA LEU A 40 -8.02 24.50 -13.87
C LEU A 40 -9.22 23.67 -13.38
N ALA A 41 -9.57 23.74 -12.09
CA ALA A 41 -10.74 23.06 -11.55
C ALA A 41 -12.05 23.60 -12.12
N LEU A 42 -12.18 24.93 -12.27
CA LEU A 42 -13.36 25.57 -12.87
C LEU A 42 -13.50 25.26 -14.37
N SER A 43 -12.39 25.16 -15.10
CA SER A 43 -12.41 24.88 -16.53
C SER A 43 -12.99 23.51 -16.87
N VAL A 44 -12.92 22.53 -15.94
CA VAL A 44 -13.59 21.23 -16.10
C VAL A 44 -15.11 21.38 -16.14
N ILE A 45 -15.65 22.25 -15.29
CA ILE A 45 -17.08 22.56 -15.24
C ILE A 45 -17.50 23.34 -16.51
N GLU A 46 -16.68 24.30 -16.94
CA GLU A 46 -16.90 25.07 -18.17
C GLU A 46 -16.90 24.17 -19.40
N ALA A 47 -15.94 23.20 -19.48
CA ALA A 47 -15.86 22.25 -20.58
C ALA A 47 -17.08 21.31 -20.62
N ALA A 48 -17.53 20.84 -19.45
CA ALA A 48 -18.71 20.00 -19.33
C ALA A 48 -19.99 20.77 -19.74
N ALA A 49 -20.15 22.04 -19.32
CA ALA A 49 -21.25 22.90 -19.71
C ALA A 49 -21.24 23.15 -21.22
N ALA A 50 -20.09 23.48 -21.81
CA ALA A 50 -19.96 23.72 -23.24
C ALA A 50 -20.28 22.46 -24.08
N ALA A 51 -20.00 21.29 -23.57
CA ALA A 51 -20.32 20.01 -24.23
C ALA A 51 -21.85 19.68 -24.20
N LEU A 52 -22.57 20.20 -23.18
CA LEU A 52 -23.99 19.92 -22.97
C LEU A 52 -24.90 20.98 -23.62
N ASP A 53 -24.40 22.19 -23.83
CA ASP A 53 -25.21 23.37 -24.18
C ASP A 53 -25.68 23.40 -25.65
N GLY A 54 -25.33 22.41 -26.48
CA GLY A 54 -25.77 22.28 -27.87
C GLY A 54 -25.51 23.52 -28.74
N GLY A 55 -24.69 24.49 -28.27
CA GLY A 55 -24.37 25.73 -28.92
C GLY A 55 -23.56 25.58 -30.21
N ALA A 56 -23.28 26.66 -30.91
CA ALA A 56 -22.83 26.71 -32.30
C ALA A 56 -21.59 25.90 -32.68
N ASP A 57 -20.73 25.50 -31.76
CA ASP A 57 -19.58 24.58 -32.01
C ASP A 57 -18.96 24.12 -30.69
N PRO A 58 -19.48 23.04 -30.05
CA PRO A 58 -18.95 22.51 -28.79
C PRO A 58 -17.47 22.10 -28.88
N GLU A 59 -17.03 21.63 -30.05
CA GLU A 59 -15.65 21.19 -30.26
C GLU A 59 -14.67 22.35 -30.21
N LYS A 60 -15.00 23.49 -30.81
CA LYS A 60 -14.16 24.71 -30.72
C LYS A 60 -14.10 25.26 -29.30
N ALA A 61 -15.22 25.25 -28.58
CA ALA A 61 -15.27 25.71 -27.20
C ALA A 61 -14.36 24.85 -26.30
N VAL A 62 -14.49 23.52 -26.38
CA VAL A 62 -13.65 22.59 -25.62
C VAL A 62 -12.19 22.73 -25.99
N ARG A 63 -11.86 22.92 -27.28
CA ARG A 63 -10.49 23.09 -27.75
C ARG A 63 -9.85 24.39 -27.22
N SER A 64 -10.62 25.50 -27.16
CA SER A 64 -10.11 26.75 -26.60
C SER A 64 -9.81 26.62 -25.09
N ILE A 65 -10.70 25.95 -24.33
CA ILE A 65 -10.48 25.64 -22.92
C ILE A 65 -9.23 24.75 -22.73
N SER A 66 -9.06 23.74 -23.57
CA SER A 66 -7.87 22.87 -23.54
C SER A 66 -6.57 23.65 -23.75
N LEU A 67 -6.51 24.55 -24.73
CA LEU A 67 -5.33 25.38 -24.98
C LEU A 67 -5.01 26.30 -23.80
N LYS A 68 -6.04 26.93 -23.20
CA LYS A 68 -5.89 27.74 -22.00
C LYS A 68 -5.35 26.90 -20.83
N ASN A 69 -5.87 25.69 -20.65
CA ASN A 69 -5.42 24.78 -19.59
C ASN A 69 -3.96 24.37 -19.78
N LEU A 70 -3.52 24.09 -21.00
CA LEU A 70 -2.12 23.79 -21.28
C LEU A 70 -1.19 24.94 -20.89
N SER A 71 -1.57 26.19 -21.20
CA SER A 71 -0.77 27.36 -20.80
C SER A 71 -0.72 27.55 -19.29
N LEU A 72 -1.83 27.33 -18.60
CA LEU A 72 -1.89 27.37 -17.12
C LEU A 72 -1.06 26.27 -16.48
N GLN A 73 -1.09 25.04 -17.02
CA GLN A 73 -0.26 23.95 -16.54
C GLN A 73 1.24 24.22 -16.74
N ALA A 74 1.62 24.82 -17.87
CA ALA A 74 3.01 25.23 -18.12
C ALA A 74 3.46 26.30 -17.10
N GLU A 75 2.66 27.38 -16.91
CA GLU A 75 2.93 28.42 -15.92
C GLU A 75 3.07 27.83 -14.51
N ARG A 76 2.15 26.90 -14.13
CA ARG A 76 2.22 26.20 -12.84
C ARG A 76 3.53 25.45 -12.66
N ALA A 77 3.93 24.67 -13.66
CA ALA A 77 5.16 23.90 -13.61
C ALA A 77 6.41 24.80 -13.48
N GLU A 78 6.47 25.90 -14.22
CA GLU A 78 7.56 26.88 -14.13
C GLU A 78 7.65 27.51 -12.73
N LEU A 79 6.54 27.95 -12.17
CA LEU A 79 6.50 28.54 -10.82
C LEU A 79 6.96 27.53 -9.74
N MET A 80 6.54 26.25 -9.85
CA MET A 80 6.97 25.20 -8.94
C MET A 80 8.48 24.98 -9.02
N VAL A 81 9.03 24.85 -10.24
CA VAL A 81 10.47 24.64 -10.45
C VAL A 81 11.30 25.82 -9.96
N GLN A 82 10.87 27.06 -10.25
CA GLN A 82 11.55 28.29 -9.80
C GLN A 82 11.63 28.36 -8.26
N ALA A 83 10.62 27.85 -7.58
CA ALA A 83 10.59 27.77 -6.10
C ALA A 83 11.31 26.53 -5.53
N GLY A 84 11.94 25.71 -6.37
CA GLY A 84 12.66 24.51 -5.96
C GLY A 84 11.76 23.30 -5.65
N TYR A 85 10.52 23.30 -6.11
CA TYR A 85 9.59 22.16 -5.96
C TYR A 85 9.51 21.34 -7.24
N ALA A 86 9.33 20.02 -7.10
CA ALA A 86 9.02 19.17 -8.25
C ALA A 86 7.60 19.53 -8.78
N PRO A 87 7.39 19.63 -10.10
CA PRO A 87 6.07 19.96 -10.68
C PRO A 87 4.95 19.04 -10.23
N GLU A 88 5.25 17.75 -10.00
CA GLU A 88 4.33 16.70 -9.61
C GLU A 88 4.11 16.61 -8.09
N LEU A 89 4.71 17.52 -7.29
CA LEU A 89 4.62 17.48 -5.83
C LEU A 89 3.18 17.53 -5.31
N LEU A 90 2.32 18.27 -6.01
CA LEU A 90 0.91 18.43 -5.67
C LEU A 90 0.00 17.35 -6.27
N ASP A 91 0.53 16.46 -7.08
CA ASP A 91 -0.26 15.39 -7.69
C ASP A 91 -0.50 14.27 -6.66
N TYR A 92 -1.68 13.65 -6.73
CA TYR A 92 -1.95 12.49 -5.90
C TYR A 92 -1.16 11.28 -6.38
N LYS A 93 -0.30 10.74 -5.51
CA LYS A 93 0.43 9.50 -5.76
C LYS A 93 -0.21 8.38 -4.93
N PRO A 94 -0.95 7.46 -5.57
CA PRO A 94 -1.54 6.34 -4.86
C PRO A 94 -0.45 5.42 -4.31
N LEU A 95 -0.69 4.83 -3.14
CA LEU A 95 0.19 3.82 -2.54
C LEU A 95 0.25 2.56 -3.40
N CYS A 96 -0.87 2.20 -4.00
CA CYS A 96 -0.95 1.11 -4.98
C CYS A 96 -1.27 1.66 -6.37
N THR A 97 -0.27 1.70 -7.26
CA THR A 97 -0.43 2.17 -8.63
C THR A 97 -1.34 1.29 -9.49
N ARG A 98 -1.53 0.01 -9.12
CA ARG A 98 -2.37 -0.95 -9.86
C ARG A 98 -3.87 -0.68 -9.72
N CYS A 99 -4.31 -0.30 -8.52
CA CYS A 99 -5.74 -0.09 -8.24
C CYS A 99 -6.07 1.36 -7.84
N GLY A 100 -5.08 2.27 -7.75
CA GLY A 100 -5.31 3.64 -7.29
C GLY A 100 -5.92 3.68 -5.88
N ASP A 101 -5.47 2.80 -4.99
CA ASP A 101 -5.93 2.66 -3.61
C ASP A 101 -7.43 2.31 -3.43
N THR A 102 -8.07 1.81 -4.50
CA THR A 102 -9.45 1.31 -4.42
C THR A 102 -9.54 -0.11 -3.85
N GLY A 103 -8.45 -0.87 -3.87
CA GLY A 103 -8.41 -2.28 -3.47
C GLY A 103 -8.94 -3.25 -4.51
N PHE A 104 -9.43 -2.77 -5.68
CA PHE A 104 -10.02 -3.60 -6.73
C PHE A 104 -9.52 -3.20 -8.12
N VAL A 105 -9.37 -4.20 -8.99
CA VAL A 105 -9.09 -4.03 -10.42
C VAL A 105 -10.07 -4.92 -11.19
N ASN A 106 -10.90 -4.35 -12.07
CA ASN A 106 -11.92 -5.07 -12.83
C ASN A 106 -12.80 -5.97 -11.94
N ALA A 107 -13.31 -5.41 -10.83
CA ALA A 107 -14.12 -6.09 -9.81
C ALA A 107 -13.42 -7.26 -9.07
N LYS A 108 -12.14 -7.52 -9.31
CA LYS A 108 -11.34 -8.50 -8.58
C LYS A 108 -10.51 -7.80 -7.49
N PRO A 109 -10.31 -8.43 -6.32
CA PRO A 109 -9.45 -7.90 -5.29
C PRO A 109 -8.02 -7.67 -5.81
N CYS A 110 -7.47 -6.51 -5.54
CA CYS A 110 -6.07 -6.20 -5.87
C CYS A 110 -5.11 -6.91 -4.90
N SER A 111 -3.91 -7.21 -5.35
CA SER A 111 -2.88 -7.83 -4.50
C SER A 111 -2.61 -7.04 -3.21
N CYS A 112 -2.65 -5.69 -3.26
CA CYS A 112 -2.49 -4.86 -2.06
C CYS A 112 -3.57 -5.12 -0.99
N LEU A 113 -4.83 -5.34 -1.40
CA LEU A 113 -5.91 -5.68 -0.48
C LEU A 113 -5.77 -7.11 0.06
N LEU A 114 -5.34 -8.06 -0.78
CA LEU A 114 -5.09 -9.44 -0.36
C LEU A 114 -3.94 -9.54 0.62
N GLU A 115 -2.89 -8.76 0.42
CA GLU A 115 -1.76 -8.68 1.33
C GLU A 115 -2.16 -8.12 2.71
N LEU A 116 -2.92 -7.02 2.74
CA LEU A 116 -3.48 -6.49 3.98
C LEU A 116 -4.39 -7.52 4.66
N TYR A 117 -5.19 -8.24 3.90
CA TYR A 117 -6.06 -9.30 4.43
C TYR A 117 -5.23 -10.43 5.08
N SER A 118 -4.19 -10.90 4.39
CA SER A 118 -3.27 -11.90 4.95
C SER A 118 -2.59 -11.43 6.25
N GLN A 119 -2.17 -10.16 6.31
CA GLN A 119 -1.59 -9.59 7.53
C GLN A 119 -2.59 -9.54 8.68
N GLU A 120 -3.84 -9.15 8.43
CA GLU A 120 -4.89 -9.15 9.47
C GLU A 120 -5.23 -10.58 9.94
N GLN A 121 -5.28 -11.57 9.04
CA GLN A 121 -5.47 -12.97 9.42
C GLN A 121 -4.31 -13.49 10.28
N LYS A 122 -3.07 -13.21 9.91
CA LYS A 122 -1.90 -13.57 10.74
C LYS A 122 -1.97 -12.94 12.12
N LYS A 123 -2.37 -11.68 12.21
CA LYS A 123 -2.54 -10.97 13.49
C LYS A 123 -3.62 -11.61 14.36
N GLU A 124 -4.78 -11.92 13.79
CA GLU A 124 -5.87 -12.61 14.48
C GLU A 124 -5.43 -14.00 14.97
N LEU A 125 -4.78 -14.77 14.09
CA LEU A 125 -4.28 -16.10 14.44
C LEU A 125 -3.22 -16.05 15.55
N SER A 126 -2.27 -15.12 15.47
CA SER A 126 -1.25 -14.91 16.50
C SER A 126 -1.86 -14.54 17.85
N ALA A 127 -2.92 -13.72 17.85
CA ALA A 127 -3.62 -13.36 19.08
C ALA A 127 -4.38 -14.55 19.71
N LEU A 128 -5.00 -15.38 18.86
CA LEU A 128 -5.72 -16.59 19.31
C LEU A 128 -4.76 -17.65 19.85
N LEU A 129 -3.64 -17.88 19.19
CA LEU A 129 -2.65 -18.89 19.55
C LEU A 129 -1.69 -18.40 20.64
N ARG A 130 -1.77 -17.15 21.08
CA ARG A 130 -0.83 -16.50 22.00
C ARG A 130 0.62 -16.70 21.57
N LEU A 131 0.85 -16.70 20.25
CA LEU A 131 2.19 -16.81 19.70
C LEU A 131 2.99 -15.59 20.15
N GLY A 132 4.18 -15.84 20.69
CA GLY A 132 5.11 -14.80 21.11
C GLY A 132 5.97 -14.31 19.95
N LYS A 133 7.25 -14.12 20.21
CA LYS A 133 8.25 -13.68 19.22
C LYS A 133 9.03 -14.87 18.62
N GLU A 134 8.51 -16.07 18.82
CA GLU A 134 9.12 -17.29 18.37
C GLU A 134 9.21 -17.32 16.83
N SER A 135 10.36 -17.65 16.32
CA SER A 135 10.63 -17.77 14.89
C SER A 135 11.78 -18.77 14.69
N PHE A 136 11.89 -19.34 13.50
CA PHE A 136 13.02 -20.20 13.18
C PHE A 136 14.37 -19.52 13.42
N ASP A 137 14.47 -18.19 13.23
CA ASP A 137 15.72 -17.46 13.45
C ASP A 137 16.05 -17.27 14.94
N SER A 138 15.05 -17.34 15.81
CA SER A 138 15.21 -17.22 17.27
C SER A 138 15.30 -18.58 17.98
N PHE A 139 15.14 -19.68 17.24
CA PHE A 139 15.29 -21.03 17.78
C PHE A 139 16.76 -21.31 18.07
N SER A 140 17.07 -21.75 19.31
CA SER A 140 18.45 -22.13 19.70
C SER A 140 18.56 -23.63 19.97
N LEU A 141 19.51 -24.26 19.32
CA LEU A 141 19.87 -25.64 19.55
C LEU A 141 20.67 -25.85 20.86
N ASP A 142 21.14 -24.76 21.47
CA ASP A 142 21.94 -24.84 22.71
C ASP A 142 21.16 -25.38 23.91
N TRP A 143 19.84 -25.36 23.85
CA TRP A 143 18.96 -25.98 24.84
C TRP A 143 18.98 -27.51 24.84
N TYR A 144 19.54 -28.12 23.81
CA TYR A 144 19.54 -29.59 23.61
C TYR A 144 20.93 -30.23 23.83
N GLY A 145 21.89 -29.46 24.32
CA GLY A 145 23.26 -29.96 24.62
C GLY A 145 24.33 -29.34 23.74
N GLU A 146 25.56 -29.84 23.93
CA GLU A 146 26.71 -29.38 23.16
C GLU A 146 26.78 -30.03 21.77
N PRO A 147 27.53 -29.46 20.81
CA PRO A 147 27.77 -30.09 19.51
C PRO A 147 28.32 -31.53 19.66
N GLY A 148 27.64 -32.49 19.06
CA GLY A 148 27.94 -33.93 19.18
C GLY A 148 27.07 -34.69 20.18
N ASP A 149 26.22 -34.00 20.94
CA ASP A 149 25.23 -34.68 21.79
C ASP A 149 24.11 -35.26 20.93
N PRO A 150 23.73 -36.54 21.14
CA PRO A 150 22.68 -37.18 20.34
C PRO A 150 21.34 -36.46 20.37
N ALA A 151 20.99 -35.79 21.48
CA ALA A 151 19.76 -35.02 21.59
C ALA A 151 19.80 -33.75 20.72
N ARG A 152 20.96 -33.09 20.65
CA ARG A 152 21.15 -31.91 19.78
C ARG A 152 21.14 -32.32 18.31
N GLU A 153 21.84 -33.35 17.92
CA GLU A 153 21.84 -33.85 16.53
C GLU A 153 20.43 -34.26 16.07
N HIS A 154 19.68 -34.92 16.93
CA HIS A 154 18.29 -35.26 16.63
C HIS A 154 17.42 -34.02 16.45
N MET A 155 17.58 -33.02 17.31
CA MET A 155 16.78 -31.78 17.23
C MET A 155 17.18 -30.94 16.01
N GLU A 156 18.41 -30.94 15.57
CA GLU A 156 18.88 -30.32 14.35
C GLU A 156 18.16 -30.87 13.13
N ILE A 157 18.03 -32.18 13.03
CA ILE A 157 17.24 -32.84 11.96
C ILE A 157 15.77 -32.43 12.02
N VAL A 158 15.17 -32.43 13.22
CA VAL A 158 13.77 -32.00 13.40
C VAL A 158 13.58 -30.55 13.00
N TYR A 159 14.49 -29.64 13.37
CA TYR A 159 14.48 -28.24 12.99
C TYR A 159 14.52 -28.08 11.47
N GLU A 160 15.44 -28.74 10.78
CA GLU A 160 15.54 -28.68 9.32
C GLU A 160 14.29 -29.19 8.63
N ILE A 161 13.67 -30.27 9.10
CA ILE A 161 12.40 -30.79 8.57
C ILE A 161 11.31 -29.77 8.73
N CYS A 162 11.17 -29.15 9.90
CA CYS A 162 10.17 -28.13 10.17
C CYS A 162 10.38 -26.87 9.30
N LEU A 163 11.63 -26.43 9.16
CA LEU A 163 11.99 -25.27 8.34
C LEU A 163 11.70 -25.53 6.86
N GLU A 164 12.07 -26.71 6.36
CA GLU A 164 11.81 -27.09 4.96
C GLU A 164 10.29 -27.21 4.70
N TYR A 165 9.56 -27.82 5.62
CA TYR A 165 8.11 -27.90 5.56
C TYR A 165 7.48 -26.50 5.50
N ALA A 166 7.89 -25.58 6.37
CA ALA A 166 7.38 -24.22 6.39
C ALA A 166 7.68 -23.45 5.09
N ARG A 167 8.87 -23.65 4.51
CA ARG A 167 9.28 -23.02 3.24
C ARG A 167 8.48 -23.53 2.03
N LYS A 168 8.12 -24.80 2.04
CA LYS A 168 7.38 -25.47 0.93
C LYS A 168 5.87 -25.50 1.15
N PHE A 169 5.39 -24.97 2.29
CA PHE A 169 3.98 -25.04 2.65
C PHE A 169 3.07 -24.41 1.60
N GLY A 170 2.02 -25.12 1.20
CA GLY A 170 1.04 -24.71 0.22
C GLY A 170 -0.23 -25.56 0.28
N ASP A 171 -1.15 -25.30 -0.66
CA ASP A 171 -2.49 -25.92 -0.71
C ASP A 171 -2.49 -27.47 -0.74
N LYS A 172 -1.38 -28.08 -1.14
CA LYS A 172 -1.21 -29.55 -1.24
C LYS A 172 -0.26 -30.12 -0.20
N SER A 173 0.12 -29.34 0.81
CA SER A 173 0.99 -29.82 1.87
C SER A 173 0.24 -30.74 2.82
N ASP A 174 0.85 -31.87 3.17
CA ASP A 174 0.34 -32.78 4.19
C ASP A 174 0.43 -32.14 5.59
N ASN A 175 -0.28 -32.71 6.55
CA ASN A 175 -0.21 -32.26 7.93
C ASN A 175 1.10 -32.68 8.59
N LEU A 176 1.77 -31.79 9.30
CA LEU A 176 2.92 -32.10 10.13
C LEU A 176 2.44 -32.38 11.56
N PHE A 177 2.77 -33.56 12.09
CA PHE A 177 2.46 -33.96 13.46
C PHE A 177 3.72 -34.03 14.31
N LEU A 178 3.82 -33.16 15.33
CA LEU A 178 4.94 -33.12 16.26
C LEU A 178 4.57 -33.86 17.55
N ASN A 179 5.27 -34.98 17.84
CA ASN A 179 5.09 -35.76 19.04
C ASN A 179 6.37 -35.76 19.90
N GLY A 180 6.20 -35.77 21.21
CA GLY A 180 7.34 -35.77 22.14
C GLY A 180 6.92 -35.37 23.56
N GLY A 181 7.84 -35.53 24.52
CA GLY A 181 7.63 -35.13 25.92
C GLY A 181 7.40 -33.65 26.11
N PRO A 182 6.88 -33.21 27.26
CA PRO A 182 6.72 -31.80 27.58
C PRO A 182 8.10 -31.09 27.62
N GLY A 183 8.15 -29.80 27.26
CA GLY A 183 9.37 -29.01 27.32
C GLY A 183 10.31 -29.12 26.13
N LEU A 184 9.98 -29.91 25.10
CA LEU A 184 10.84 -30.12 23.91
C LEU A 184 10.61 -29.07 22.77
N GLY A 185 10.11 -27.89 23.06
CA GLY A 185 10.01 -26.83 22.07
C GLY A 185 8.89 -27.00 21.01
N LYS A 186 7.94 -27.92 21.18
CA LYS A 186 6.88 -28.15 20.18
C LYS A 186 6.00 -26.93 19.88
N THR A 187 5.91 -25.98 20.81
CA THR A 187 5.11 -24.76 20.69
C THR A 187 5.93 -23.55 20.29
N PHE A 188 7.23 -23.75 20.15
CA PHE A 188 8.18 -22.71 19.74
C PHE A 188 8.06 -22.33 18.23
#